data_ea431d6b67486a9e4bb5815a91e37344
#
_entry.id   ea431d6b67486a9e4bb5815a91e37344
#
_cell.length_a   1.000
_cell.length_b   1.000
_cell.length_c   1.000
_cell.angle_alpha   90.00
_cell.angle_beta   90.00
_cell.angle_gamma   90.00
#
_symmetry.space_group_name_H-M   'P 1'
#
loop_
_entity.id
_entity.type
_entity.pdbx_description
1 polymer ?
#
loop_
_entity_poly.entity_id
_entity_poly.type
_entity_poly.pdbx_seq_one_letter_code
_entity_poly.pdbx_strand_id
1 'polypeptide(L)'
;MLGIDMELILQPSLPHQQTGVDAVADVFANTAIKSPVMFYANPEITLSKDGVGQNIVAIQKRNSIQPENCAYFHDASCLNLDIKMETGTGKTYVYTRTMYELHKRYGINKFIVAVPTLPIKAGARQFMEDGYVKRHFRDVCGYDAEIELLTLEPPKKKKKGRQYFPAAVSEFVKGSNRDTKKIYVLLVNMQLLKVAKNYMLSRDDYGSVTEGFYRPFDALRATRPFVIIDEPHKFSRDQKAFGVIKEEINPQCIIRYGATFPETVSGRGKN
;
A
#
# COMPACT_ATOMS: atom_id res chain seq x y z
N MET A 1 -8.44 41.13 2.05
CA MET A 1 -7.37 40.17 2.36
C MET A 1 -7.07 39.42 1.08
N LEU A 2 -5.93 39.72 0.45
CA LEU A 2 -5.43 38.96 -0.69
C LEU A 2 -5.01 37.57 -0.15
N GLY A 3 -5.76 36.53 -0.50
CA GLY A 3 -5.36 35.16 -0.25
C GLY A 3 -4.05 34.89 -1.02
N ILE A 4 -2.99 34.58 -0.30
CA ILE A 4 -1.78 34.04 -0.94
C ILE A 4 -2.17 32.64 -1.37
N ASP A 5 -2.46 32.45 -2.67
CA ASP A 5 -2.56 31.13 -3.26
C ASP A 5 -1.15 30.51 -3.17
N MET A 6 -0.95 29.65 -2.18
CA MET A 6 0.27 28.84 -2.11
C MET A 6 0.15 27.76 -3.19
N GLU A 7 0.81 27.98 -4.32
CA GLU A 7 0.88 26.99 -5.38
C GLU A 7 1.79 25.85 -4.95
N LEU A 8 1.26 24.62 -4.95
CA LEU A 8 2.04 23.42 -4.69
C LEU A 8 2.95 23.15 -5.89
N ILE A 9 4.27 23.34 -5.74
CA ILE A 9 5.24 23.02 -6.78
C ILE A 9 5.86 21.65 -6.51
N LEU A 10 5.55 20.66 -7.36
CA LEU A 10 6.14 19.33 -7.29
C LEU A 10 7.42 19.28 -8.16
N GLN A 11 8.49 18.76 -7.59
CA GLN A 11 9.75 18.54 -8.29
C GLN A 11 9.97 17.04 -8.54
N PRO A 12 10.16 16.60 -9.80
CA PRO A 12 10.26 15.18 -10.14
C PRO A 12 11.61 14.55 -9.77
N SER A 13 12.62 15.36 -9.51
CA SER A 13 14.02 14.94 -9.41
C SER A 13 14.69 15.24 -8.08
N LEU A 14 13.93 15.37 -6.99
CA LEU A 14 14.54 15.49 -5.65
C LEU A 14 15.28 14.18 -5.31
N PRO A 15 16.62 14.23 -5.08
CA PRO A 15 17.44 13.01 -4.98
C PRO A 15 16.94 12.02 -3.92
N HIS A 16 16.56 12.50 -2.72
CA HIS A 16 16.07 11.65 -1.65
C HIS A 16 14.72 10.98 -1.97
N GLN A 17 13.86 11.66 -2.74
CA GLN A 17 12.57 11.09 -3.18
C GLN A 17 12.79 10.05 -4.28
N GLN A 18 13.63 10.36 -5.26
CA GLN A 18 13.98 9.42 -6.32
C GLN A 18 14.64 8.17 -5.75
N THR A 19 15.61 8.33 -4.83
CA THR A 19 16.25 7.20 -4.15
C THR A 19 15.24 6.32 -3.42
N GLY A 20 14.24 6.90 -2.76
CA GLY A 20 13.18 6.14 -2.08
C GLY A 20 12.31 5.34 -3.05
N VAL A 21 11.95 5.92 -4.19
CA VAL A 21 11.17 5.24 -5.25
C VAL A 21 11.98 4.10 -5.87
N ASP A 22 13.22 4.37 -6.27
CA ASP A 22 14.10 3.40 -6.92
C ASP A 22 14.45 2.26 -5.96
N ALA A 23 14.68 2.56 -4.68
CA ALA A 23 14.97 1.53 -3.69
C ALA A 23 13.86 0.49 -3.60
N VAL A 24 12.60 0.90 -3.63
CA VAL A 24 11.47 -0.05 -3.62
C VAL A 24 11.32 -0.78 -4.94
N ALA A 25 11.40 -0.05 -6.05
CA ALA A 25 11.20 -0.65 -7.37
C ALA A 25 12.31 -1.66 -7.71
N ASP A 26 13.56 -1.34 -7.39
CA ASP A 26 14.70 -2.22 -7.68
C ASP A 26 14.71 -3.53 -6.86
N VAL A 27 13.94 -3.61 -5.75
CA VAL A 27 13.80 -4.86 -4.99
C VAL A 27 13.30 -6.00 -5.89
N PHE A 28 12.45 -5.69 -6.85
CA PHE A 28 11.84 -6.68 -7.73
C PHE A 28 12.53 -6.81 -9.09
N ALA A 29 13.69 -6.17 -9.28
CA ALA A 29 14.44 -6.25 -10.52
C ALA A 29 14.85 -7.69 -10.82
N ASN A 30 14.66 -8.13 -12.08
CA ASN A 30 15.00 -9.47 -12.56
C ASN A 30 14.34 -10.63 -11.80
N THR A 31 13.26 -10.36 -11.06
CA THR A 31 12.48 -11.43 -10.43
C THR A 31 11.46 -12.02 -11.40
N ALA A 32 11.16 -13.31 -11.25
CA ALA A 32 10.12 -13.92 -12.05
C ALA A 32 8.73 -13.41 -11.64
N ILE A 33 7.96 -12.97 -12.64
CA ILE A 33 6.60 -12.47 -12.46
C ILE A 33 5.66 -13.38 -13.25
N LYS A 34 4.68 -13.95 -12.56
CA LYS A 34 3.66 -14.80 -13.18
C LYS A 34 2.40 -13.97 -13.45
N SER A 35 1.85 -14.08 -14.64
CA SER A 35 0.58 -13.44 -14.97
C SER A 35 -0.53 -13.93 -14.04
N PRO A 36 -1.43 -13.05 -13.60
CA PRO A 36 -2.53 -13.42 -12.72
C PRO A 36 -3.55 -14.27 -13.49
N VAL A 37 -4.10 -15.27 -12.81
CA VAL A 37 -5.18 -16.11 -13.36
C VAL A 37 -6.49 -15.33 -13.39
N MET A 38 -6.76 -14.54 -12.34
CA MET A 38 -8.00 -13.78 -12.20
C MET A 38 -7.79 -12.32 -12.59
N PHE A 39 -8.75 -11.76 -13.31
CA PHE A 39 -8.68 -10.38 -13.81
C PHE A 39 -8.57 -9.32 -12.70
N TYR A 40 -8.98 -9.65 -11.49
CA TYR A 40 -8.95 -8.76 -10.34
C TYR A 40 -7.68 -8.85 -9.49
N ALA A 41 -6.78 -9.78 -9.78
CA ALA A 41 -5.58 -10.02 -8.99
C ALA A 41 -4.34 -9.35 -9.60
N ASN A 42 -3.41 -8.93 -8.75
CA ASN A 42 -2.07 -8.54 -9.18
C ASN A 42 -1.29 -9.73 -9.77
N PRO A 43 -0.31 -9.48 -10.65
CA PRO A 43 0.71 -10.46 -10.99
C PRO A 43 1.39 -11.02 -9.74
N GLU A 44 1.78 -12.28 -9.78
CA GLU A 44 2.51 -12.91 -8.68
C GLU A 44 4.01 -12.69 -8.85
N ILE A 45 4.63 -12.07 -7.85
CA ILE A 45 6.09 -11.93 -7.79
C ILE A 45 6.67 -13.13 -7.06
N THR A 46 7.65 -13.78 -7.67
CA THR A 46 8.37 -14.90 -7.04
C THR A 46 9.37 -14.35 -6.01
N LEU A 47 9.06 -14.51 -4.73
CA LEU A 47 9.94 -14.10 -3.64
C LEU A 47 10.99 -15.20 -3.39
N SER A 48 12.27 -14.90 -3.65
CA SER A 48 13.37 -15.82 -3.41
C SER A 48 14.58 -15.13 -2.82
N LYS A 49 15.43 -15.89 -2.10
CA LYS A 49 16.68 -15.34 -1.54
C LYS A 49 17.65 -14.91 -2.64
N ASP A 50 17.71 -15.67 -3.73
CA ASP A 50 18.63 -15.43 -4.84
C ASP A 50 18.20 -14.33 -5.78
N GLY A 51 16.92 -13.93 -5.73
CA GLY A 51 16.38 -12.79 -6.46
C GLY A 51 16.20 -11.59 -5.54
N VAL A 52 15.00 -11.51 -4.92
CA VAL A 52 14.60 -10.39 -4.05
C VAL A 52 15.59 -10.18 -2.90
N GLY A 53 16.08 -11.26 -2.25
CA GLY A 53 17.01 -11.13 -1.14
C GLY A 53 18.33 -10.50 -1.52
N GLN A 54 18.91 -10.86 -2.66
CA GLN A 54 20.15 -10.25 -3.17
C GLN A 54 19.95 -8.79 -3.56
N ASN A 55 18.80 -8.46 -4.18
CA ASN A 55 18.46 -7.09 -4.53
C ASN A 55 18.36 -6.20 -3.29
N ILE A 56 17.70 -6.68 -2.22
CA ILE A 56 17.60 -5.94 -0.95
C ILE A 56 18.99 -5.62 -0.41
N VAL A 57 19.88 -6.61 -0.32
CA VAL A 57 21.26 -6.40 0.18
C VAL A 57 22.02 -5.40 -0.69
N ALA A 58 21.90 -5.48 -2.02
CA ALA A 58 22.55 -4.55 -2.94
C ALA A 58 22.04 -3.11 -2.75
N ILE A 59 20.70 -2.95 -2.59
CA ILE A 59 20.07 -1.65 -2.34
C ILE A 59 20.52 -1.07 -1.00
N GLN A 60 20.56 -1.88 0.06
CA GLN A 60 21.00 -1.45 1.39
C GLN A 60 22.44 -0.95 1.36
N LYS A 61 23.34 -1.69 0.71
CA LYS A 61 24.75 -1.27 0.50
C LYS A 61 24.85 0.03 -0.29
N ARG A 62 24.11 0.16 -1.40
CA ARG A 62 24.06 1.38 -2.22
C ARG A 62 23.61 2.59 -1.41
N ASN A 63 22.71 2.41 -0.46
CA ASN A 63 22.20 3.46 0.42
C ASN A 63 23.00 3.60 1.72
N SER A 64 24.22 3.05 1.79
CA SER A 64 25.11 3.16 2.94
C SER A 64 24.54 2.67 4.28
N ILE A 65 23.63 1.69 4.24
CA ILE A 65 23.11 1.04 5.43
C ILE A 65 24.23 0.13 5.97
N GLN A 66 24.55 0.29 7.27
CA GLN A 66 25.58 -0.50 7.91
C GLN A 66 25.22 -2.00 7.88
N PRO A 67 26.21 -2.91 7.70
CA PRO A 67 25.94 -4.34 7.56
C PRO A 67 25.15 -4.94 8.72
N GLU A 68 25.38 -4.47 9.95
CA GLU A 68 24.67 -4.90 11.15
C GLU A 68 23.18 -4.49 11.17
N ASN A 69 22.81 -3.49 10.39
CA ASN A 69 21.43 -3.01 10.25
C ASN A 69 20.75 -3.53 9.00
N CYS A 70 21.43 -4.37 8.21
CA CYS A 70 20.84 -4.98 7.03
C CYS A 70 19.79 -6.01 7.44
N ALA A 71 18.59 -5.88 6.88
CA ALA A 71 17.54 -6.88 7.02
C ALA A 71 17.81 -8.06 6.10
N TYR A 72 17.66 -9.26 6.62
CA TYR A 72 17.71 -10.48 5.83
C TYR A 72 16.30 -10.95 5.53
N PHE A 73 16.09 -11.41 4.30
CA PHE A 73 14.84 -11.99 3.88
C PHE A 73 14.66 -13.38 4.50
N HIS A 74 13.65 -13.53 5.39
CA HIS A 74 13.41 -14.78 6.12
C HIS A 74 12.09 -15.47 5.76
N ASP A 75 11.11 -14.73 5.25
CA ASP A 75 9.76 -15.24 4.99
C ASP A 75 9.41 -15.11 3.50
N ALA A 76 9.03 -16.23 2.88
CA ALA A 76 8.65 -16.30 1.47
C ALA A 76 7.18 -15.92 1.22
N SER A 77 6.36 -15.72 2.25
CA SER A 77 4.92 -15.49 2.08
C SER A 77 4.56 -14.02 1.87
N CYS A 78 5.27 -13.11 2.53
CA CYS A 78 5.02 -11.67 2.47
C CYS A 78 6.30 -10.89 2.70
N LEU A 79 6.69 -10.06 1.73
CA LEU A 79 7.85 -9.19 1.86
C LEU A 79 7.50 -7.94 2.68
N ASN A 80 8.39 -7.56 3.62
CA ASN A 80 8.27 -6.33 4.38
C ASN A 80 9.45 -5.41 4.05
N LEU A 81 9.15 -4.19 3.59
CA LEU A 81 10.12 -3.16 3.24
C LEU A 81 9.91 -1.92 4.11
N ASP A 82 10.97 -1.43 4.74
CA ASP A 82 10.98 -0.23 5.56
C ASP A 82 11.75 0.88 4.86
N ILE A 83 11.06 1.96 4.54
CA ILE A 83 11.61 3.14 3.90
C ILE A 83 11.68 4.28 4.92
N LYS A 84 12.88 4.53 5.43
CA LYS A 84 13.10 5.60 6.39
C LYS A 84 13.10 6.96 5.68
N MET A 85 12.13 7.78 6.02
CA MET A 85 11.97 9.15 5.52
C MET A 85 11.50 10.07 6.64
N GLU A 86 12.17 11.19 6.81
CA GLU A 86 11.82 12.18 7.82
C GLU A 86 10.44 12.84 7.55
N THR A 87 9.84 13.41 8.58
CA THR A 87 8.59 14.17 8.43
C THR A 87 8.83 15.40 7.56
N GLY A 88 7.90 15.68 6.65
CA GLY A 88 8.02 16.83 5.74
C GLY A 88 8.85 16.57 4.46
N THR A 89 9.47 15.40 4.28
CA THR A 89 10.28 15.09 3.08
C THR A 89 9.47 14.62 1.88
N GLY A 90 8.13 14.65 1.96
CA GLY A 90 7.25 14.28 0.85
C GLY A 90 6.93 12.78 0.78
N LYS A 91 6.79 12.08 1.91
CA LYS A 91 6.42 10.65 1.94
C LYS A 91 5.23 10.32 1.04
N THR A 92 4.16 11.12 1.08
CA THR A 92 2.97 10.92 0.24
C THR A 92 3.31 10.95 -1.25
N TYR A 93 4.15 11.88 -1.68
CA TYR A 93 4.65 11.91 -3.06
C TYR A 93 5.44 10.64 -3.40
N VAL A 94 6.36 10.23 -2.52
CA VAL A 94 7.24 9.07 -2.77
C VAL A 94 6.42 7.79 -2.88
N TYR A 95 5.53 7.49 -1.93
CA TYR A 95 4.76 6.26 -2.05
C TYR A 95 3.75 6.30 -3.20
N THR A 96 3.19 7.47 -3.54
CA THR A 96 2.33 7.59 -4.71
C THR A 96 3.13 7.32 -5.99
N ARG A 97 4.32 7.91 -6.14
CA ARG A 97 5.21 7.65 -7.27
C ARG A 97 5.69 6.20 -7.32
N THR A 98 5.94 5.59 -6.16
CA THR A 98 6.29 4.17 -6.07
C THR A 98 5.19 3.27 -6.66
N MET A 99 3.91 3.58 -6.43
CA MET A 99 2.80 2.84 -7.05
C MET A 99 2.84 2.93 -8.58
N TYR A 100 3.08 4.11 -9.13
CA TYR A 100 3.26 4.29 -10.58
C TYR A 100 4.46 3.50 -11.11
N GLU A 101 5.60 3.53 -10.41
CA GLU A 101 6.81 2.84 -10.85
C GLU A 101 6.66 1.32 -10.81
N LEU A 102 6.05 0.78 -9.74
CA LEU A 102 5.74 -0.64 -9.62
C LEU A 102 4.72 -1.09 -10.69
N HIS A 103 3.76 -0.24 -11.02
CA HIS A 103 2.85 -0.51 -12.12
C HIS A 103 3.57 -0.55 -13.46
N LYS A 104 4.38 0.47 -13.76
CA LYS A 104 5.12 0.60 -15.02
C LYS A 104 6.09 -0.56 -15.25
N ARG A 105 6.83 -0.97 -14.20
CA ARG A 105 7.86 -2.02 -14.32
C ARG A 105 7.31 -3.44 -14.21
N TYR A 106 6.28 -3.64 -13.40
CA TYR A 106 5.87 -4.98 -12.97
C TYR A 106 4.38 -5.27 -13.16
N GLY A 107 3.60 -4.32 -13.66
CA GLY A 107 2.16 -4.48 -13.86
C GLY A 107 1.34 -4.54 -12.56
N ILE A 108 1.91 -4.14 -11.42
CA ILE A 108 1.17 -4.12 -10.14
C ILE A 108 0.16 -3.00 -10.18
N ASN A 109 -1.13 -3.31 -10.06
CA ASN A 109 -2.22 -2.34 -10.17
C ASN A 109 -3.18 -2.31 -8.97
N LYS A 110 -2.98 -3.16 -7.95
CA LYS A 110 -3.81 -3.19 -6.74
C LYS A 110 -2.98 -2.84 -5.51
N PHE A 111 -3.27 -1.66 -4.94
CA PHE A 111 -2.60 -1.17 -3.75
C PHE A 111 -3.60 -0.83 -2.65
N ILE A 112 -3.26 -1.13 -1.40
CA ILE A 112 -4.01 -0.69 -0.22
C ILE A 112 -3.11 0.27 0.54
N VAL A 113 -3.57 1.50 0.75
CA VAL A 113 -2.85 2.51 1.55
C VAL A 113 -3.50 2.60 2.92
N ALA A 114 -2.79 2.15 3.94
CA ALA A 114 -3.24 2.16 5.32
C ALA A 114 -2.64 3.34 6.09
N VAL A 115 -3.48 4.17 6.66
CA VAL A 115 -3.09 5.39 7.37
C VAL A 115 -3.62 5.40 8.81
N PRO A 116 -2.88 5.97 9.79
CA PRO A 116 -3.23 5.86 11.21
C PRO A 116 -4.37 6.79 11.63
N THR A 117 -4.53 7.95 11.02
CA THR A 117 -5.46 8.99 11.48
C THR A 117 -6.29 9.56 10.34
N LEU A 118 -7.45 10.13 10.68
CA LEU A 118 -8.34 10.77 9.70
C LEU A 118 -7.71 12.00 9.02
N PRO A 119 -6.96 12.89 9.71
CA PRO A 119 -6.25 13.97 9.02
C PRO A 119 -5.24 13.50 8.00
N ILE A 120 -4.44 12.44 8.32
CA ILE A 120 -3.50 11.85 7.35
C ILE A 120 -4.26 11.24 6.18
N LYS A 121 -5.39 10.56 6.44
CA LYS A 121 -6.27 10.04 5.39
C LYS A 121 -6.76 11.15 4.47
N ALA A 122 -7.24 12.25 5.03
CA ALA A 122 -7.72 13.39 4.26
C ALA A 122 -6.62 14.02 3.39
N GLY A 123 -5.42 14.22 3.94
CA GLY A 123 -4.27 14.73 3.20
C GLY A 123 -3.82 13.80 2.06
N ALA A 124 -3.73 12.49 2.32
CA ALA A 124 -3.40 11.50 1.31
C ALA A 124 -4.45 11.45 0.19
N ARG A 125 -5.73 11.50 0.56
CA ARG A 125 -6.84 11.57 -0.40
C ARG A 125 -6.74 12.81 -1.26
N GLN A 126 -6.64 14.00 -0.63
CA GLN A 126 -6.54 15.27 -1.36
C GLN A 126 -5.36 15.26 -2.34
N PHE A 127 -4.20 14.77 -1.90
CA PHE A 127 -3.01 14.68 -2.75
C PHE A 127 -3.24 13.79 -3.97
N MET A 128 -3.77 12.58 -3.81
CA MET A 128 -3.97 11.64 -4.91
C MET A 128 -5.13 12.00 -5.86
N GLU A 129 -6.13 12.75 -5.36
CA GLU A 129 -7.27 13.24 -6.16
C GLU A 129 -6.95 14.58 -6.89
N ASP A 130 -5.91 15.30 -6.47
CA ASP A 130 -5.57 16.62 -6.99
C ASP A 130 -5.21 16.57 -8.48
N GLY A 131 -5.85 17.44 -9.26
CA GLY A 131 -5.67 17.48 -10.72
C GLY A 131 -4.27 17.92 -11.15
N TYR A 132 -3.58 18.78 -10.38
CA TYR A 132 -2.20 19.19 -10.65
C TYR A 132 -1.24 18.02 -10.39
N VAL A 133 -1.43 17.28 -9.29
CA VAL A 133 -0.65 16.09 -8.96
C VAL A 133 -0.77 15.02 -10.05
N LYS A 134 -1.99 14.75 -10.52
CA LYS A 134 -2.24 13.80 -11.63
C LYS A 134 -1.53 14.23 -12.91
N ARG A 135 -1.64 15.51 -13.29
CA ARG A 135 -0.91 16.04 -14.45
C ARG A 135 0.60 15.95 -14.28
N HIS A 136 1.12 16.25 -13.09
CA HIS A 136 2.55 16.13 -12.80
C HIS A 136 3.05 14.71 -13.03
N PHE A 137 2.38 13.69 -12.52
CA PHE A 137 2.78 12.30 -12.73
C PHE A 137 2.68 11.86 -14.19
N ARG A 138 1.67 12.32 -14.92
CA ARG A 138 1.50 12.01 -16.34
C ARG A 138 2.48 12.78 -17.21
N ASP A 139 2.49 14.10 -17.13
CA ASP A 139 3.14 14.97 -18.11
C ASP A 139 4.62 15.21 -17.80
N VAL A 140 5.00 15.22 -16.51
CA VAL A 140 6.38 15.48 -16.07
C VAL A 140 7.12 14.19 -15.74
N CYS A 141 6.47 13.24 -15.06
CA CYS A 141 7.10 11.96 -14.72
C CYS A 141 6.93 10.88 -15.79
N GLY A 142 6.06 11.09 -16.80
CA GLY A 142 5.89 10.18 -17.94
C GLY A 142 5.24 8.84 -17.57
N TYR A 143 4.20 8.87 -16.70
CA TYR A 143 3.41 7.70 -16.40
C TYR A 143 2.09 7.72 -17.18
N ASP A 144 1.81 6.64 -17.93
CA ASP A 144 0.60 6.53 -18.76
C ASP A 144 -0.65 6.11 -17.99
N ALA A 145 -0.47 5.56 -16.78
CA ALA A 145 -1.58 5.12 -15.95
C ALA A 145 -2.07 6.25 -15.03
N GLU A 146 -3.32 6.14 -14.57
CA GLU A 146 -3.93 7.03 -13.58
C GLU A 146 -4.37 6.25 -12.34
N ILE A 147 -4.26 6.89 -11.18
CA ILE A 147 -4.77 6.34 -9.92
C ILE A 147 -6.29 6.51 -9.87
N GLU A 148 -7.00 5.38 -9.74
CA GLU A 148 -8.39 5.27 -9.35
C GLU A 148 -8.43 5.11 -7.83
N LEU A 149 -8.70 6.20 -7.10
CA LEU A 149 -8.70 6.21 -5.64
C LEU A 149 -10.06 5.83 -5.08
N LEU A 150 -10.09 4.76 -4.30
CA LEU A 150 -11.26 4.26 -3.61
C LEU A 150 -11.07 4.43 -2.11
N THR A 151 -11.96 5.16 -1.46
CA THR A 151 -11.82 5.49 -0.04
C THR A 151 -12.77 4.65 0.80
N LEU A 152 -12.22 3.82 1.70
CA LEU A 152 -13.03 3.04 2.63
C LEU A 152 -13.50 3.94 3.77
N GLU A 153 -14.81 4.11 3.88
CA GLU A 153 -15.44 4.90 4.94
C GLU A 153 -16.13 3.98 5.97
N PRO A 154 -16.21 4.40 7.24
CA PRO A 154 -16.99 3.67 8.23
C PRO A 154 -18.46 3.61 7.82
N PRO A 155 -19.17 2.53 8.17
CA PRO A 155 -20.58 2.41 7.82
C PRO A 155 -21.37 3.57 8.46
N LYS A 156 -22.18 4.25 7.66
CA LYS A 156 -23.14 5.24 8.17
C LYS A 156 -24.06 4.54 9.16
N LYS A 157 -24.44 5.22 10.25
CA LYS A 157 -25.23 4.68 11.39
C LYS A 157 -26.23 3.62 10.94
N LYS A 158 -26.29 2.49 11.69
CA LYS A 158 -27.11 1.30 11.43
C LYS A 158 -28.54 1.70 11.01
N LYS A 159 -28.86 1.65 9.74
CA LYS A 159 -30.24 1.54 9.30
C LYS A 159 -30.68 0.11 9.64
N LYS A 160 -31.81 -0.05 10.30
CA LYS A 160 -32.49 -1.35 10.41
C LYS A 160 -32.73 -1.82 8.98
N GLY A 161 -32.06 -2.89 8.54
CA GLY A 161 -32.23 -3.45 7.21
C GLY A 161 -30.99 -4.23 6.73
N ARG A 162 -31.11 -4.81 5.54
CA ARG A 162 -30.07 -5.59 4.87
C ARG A 162 -28.83 -4.71 4.61
N GLN A 163 -27.67 -5.14 5.05
CA GLN A 163 -26.43 -4.43 4.80
C GLN A 163 -25.84 -4.91 3.47
N TYR A 164 -25.23 -3.99 2.75
CA TYR A 164 -24.58 -4.27 1.46
C TYR A 164 -23.07 -4.35 1.63
N PHE A 165 -22.45 -5.14 0.79
CA PHE A 165 -21.00 -5.23 0.68
C PHE A 165 -20.40 -3.83 0.50
N PRO A 166 -19.26 -3.48 1.17
CA PRO A 166 -18.67 -2.15 1.08
C PRO A 166 -18.36 -1.77 -0.37
N ALA A 167 -18.97 -0.69 -0.88
CA ALA A 167 -18.85 -0.30 -2.28
C ALA A 167 -17.39 -0.08 -2.70
N ALA A 168 -16.58 0.60 -1.87
CA ALA A 168 -15.17 0.82 -2.16
C ALA A 168 -14.36 -0.49 -2.31
N VAL A 169 -14.68 -1.52 -1.49
CA VAL A 169 -14.05 -2.84 -1.63
C VAL A 169 -14.55 -3.53 -2.91
N SER A 170 -15.86 -3.46 -3.19
CA SER A 170 -16.42 -4.04 -4.40
C SER A 170 -15.81 -3.44 -5.67
N GLU A 171 -15.70 -2.11 -5.75
CA GLU A 171 -15.10 -1.40 -6.88
C GLU A 171 -13.60 -1.71 -6.99
N PHE A 172 -12.88 -1.75 -5.86
CA PHE A 172 -11.47 -2.14 -5.82
C PHE A 172 -11.26 -3.53 -6.41
N VAL A 173 -12.05 -4.51 -5.99
CA VAL A 173 -11.95 -5.89 -6.48
C VAL A 173 -12.33 -5.97 -7.96
N LYS A 174 -13.41 -5.34 -8.39
CA LYS A 174 -13.86 -5.35 -9.80
C LYS A 174 -12.91 -4.66 -10.77
N GLY A 175 -12.02 -3.80 -10.28
CA GLY A 175 -10.98 -3.20 -11.12
C GLY A 175 -10.17 -4.26 -11.85
N SER A 176 -10.04 -4.13 -13.17
CA SER A 176 -9.38 -5.14 -13.99
C SER A 176 -7.87 -4.91 -14.10
N ASN A 177 -7.08 -5.97 -13.92
CA ASN A 177 -5.64 -5.95 -14.21
C ASN A 177 -5.33 -5.87 -15.70
N ARG A 178 -6.33 -6.07 -16.56
CA ARG A 178 -6.19 -5.90 -18.03
C ARG A 178 -6.24 -4.44 -18.46
N ASP A 179 -6.74 -3.55 -17.58
CA ASP A 179 -6.69 -2.11 -17.82
C ASP A 179 -5.33 -1.57 -17.35
N THR A 180 -4.38 -1.56 -18.28
CA THR A 180 -3.01 -1.09 -18.02
C THR A 180 -2.90 0.42 -17.79
N LYS A 181 -4.00 1.16 -17.96
CA LYS A 181 -4.04 2.61 -17.71
C LYS A 181 -4.60 2.96 -16.33
N LYS A 182 -4.94 1.96 -15.51
CA LYS A 182 -5.50 2.19 -14.18
C LYS A 182 -4.71 1.50 -13.08
N ILE A 183 -4.49 2.26 -12.02
CA ILE A 183 -3.94 1.78 -10.75
C ILE A 183 -5.03 1.94 -9.71
N TYR A 184 -5.53 0.84 -9.17
CA TYR A 184 -6.58 0.87 -8.16
C TYR A 184 -5.98 0.96 -6.76
N VAL A 185 -6.33 2.02 -6.04
CA VAL A 185 -5.82 2.29 -4.69
C VAL A 185 -6.97 2.33 -3.70
N LEU A 186 -6.96 1.43 -2.72
CA LEU A 186 -7.90 1.45 -1.60
C LEU A 186 -7.28 2.17 -0.40
N LEU A 187 -7.73 3.39 -0.13
CA LEU A 187 -7.29 4.18 1.02
C LEU A 187 -8.11 3.82 2.25
N VAL A 188 -7.46 3.32 3.30
CA VAL A 188 -8.11 2.83 4.50
C VAL A 188 -7.52 3.45 5.77
N ASN A 189 -8.39 3.87 6.70
CA ASN A 189 -7.95 4.14 8.06
C ASN A 189 -7.79 2.82 8.83
N MET A 190 -6.67 2.67 9.53
CA MET A 190 -6.36 1.44 10.27
C MET A 190 -7.40 1.04 11.31
N GLN A 191 -8.14 1.99 11.86
CA GLN A 191 -9.23 1.67 12.80
C GLN A 191 -10.32 0.79 12.16
N LEU A 192 -10.40 0.74 10.83
CA LEU A 192 -11.32 -0.12 10.09
C LEU A 192 -10.76 -1.54 9.86
N LEU A 193 -9.45 -1.74 10.03
CA LEU A 193 -8.78 -3.04 9.92
C LEU A 193 -8.91 -3.80 11.24
N LYS A 194 -10.09 -4.33 11.51
CA LYS A 194 -10.40 -5.07 12.74
C LYS A 194 -11.08 -6.38 12.42
N VAL A 195 -10.70 -7.42 13.13
CA VAL A 195 -11.33 -8.73 13.04
C VAL A 195 -12.28 -8.90 14.22
N ALA A 196 -13.58 -8.84 13.95
CA ALA A 196 -14.62 -9.25 14.86
C ALA A 196 -15.91 -9.53 14.07
N LYS A 197 -16.75 -10.45 14.55
CA LYS A 197 -17.94 -10.97 13.83
C LYS A 197 -18.84 -9.89 13.20
N ASN A 198 -18.92 -8.71 13.79
CA ASN A 198 -19.80 -7.62 13.33
C ASN A 198 -19.06 -6.46 12.65
N TYR A 199 -17.75 -6.56 12.44
CA TYR A 199 -16.99 -5.51 11.77
C TYR A 199 -17.12 -5.61 10.24
N MET A 200 -17.16 -4.45 9.59
CA MET A 200 -17.44 -4.29 8.17
C MET A 200 -16.62 -5.21 7.27
N LEU A 201 -15.32 -5.39 7.51
CA LEU A 201 -14.47 -6.21 6.66
C LEU A 201 -14.48 -7.71 7.01
N SER A 202 -14.95 -8.06 8.22
CA SER A 202 -14.94 -9.43 8.72
C SER A 202 -16.25 -10.20 8.53
N ARG A 203 -17.36 -9.49 8.37
CA ARG A 203 -18.68 -10.13 8.29
C ARG A 203 -18.90 -10.74 6.89
N ASP A 204 -19.70 -11.81 6.86
CA ASP A 204 -20.02 -12.61 5.68
C ASP A 204 -21.54 -12.68 5.37
N ASP A 205 -22.34 -11.90 6.12
CA ASP A 205 -23.81 -11.90 6.03
C ASP A 205 -24.37 -10.72 5.22
N TYR A 206 -23.60 -10.23 4.26
CA TYR A 206 -24.03 -9.17 3.35
C TYR A 206 -25.13 -9.65 2.39
N GLY A 207 -26.05 -8.74 2.08
CA GLY A 207 -27.10 -9.00 1.10
C GLY A 207 -26.65 -9.04 -0.36
N SER A 208 -25.38 -8.84 -0.61
CA SER A 208 -24.75 -8.88 -1.93
C SER A 208 -23.37 -9.50 -1.83
N VAL A 209 -22.88 -10.03 -2.93
CA VAL A 209 -21.53 -10.60 -3.07
C VAL A 209 -20.76 -9.82 -4.13
N THR A 210 -19.42 -9.88 -4.05
CA THR A 210 -18.53 -9.31 -5.06
C THR A 210 -17.64 -10.40 -5.60
N GLU A 211 -17.69 -10.67 -6.90
CA GLU A 211 -16.89 -11.70 -7.58
C GLU A 211 -16.93 -13.09 -6.87
N GLY A 212 -18.07 -13.44 -6.30
CA GLY A 212 -18.26 -14.68 -5.54
C GLY A 212 -17.83 -14.62 -4.07
N PHE A 213 -17.28 -13.51 -3.61
CA PHE A 213 -16.87 -13.35 -2.21
C PHE A 213 -18.00 -12.80 -1.35
N TYR A 214 -18.27 -13.44 -0.24
CA TYR A 214 -19.23 -13.01 0.78
C TYR A 214 -18.58 -12.11 1.84
N ARG A 215 -17.29 -12.33 2.12
CA ARG A 215 -16.53 -11.63 3.13
C ARG A 215 -15.53 -10.65 2.48
N PRO A 216 -15.54 -9.35 2.86
CA PRO A 216 -14.66 -8.35 2.23
C PRO A 216 -13.15 -8.65 2.37
N PHE A 217 -12.71 -9.21 3.50
CA PHE A 217 -11.30 -9.61 3.64
C PHE A 217 -10.89 -10.68 2.63
N ASP A 218 -11.75 -11.66 2.35
CA ASP A 218 -11.43 -12.71 1.37
C ASP A 218 -11.34 -12.13 -0.04
N ALA A 219 -12.21 -11.17 -0.37
CA ALA A 219 -12.16 -10.45 -1.62
C ALA A 219 -10.85 -9.63 -1.76
N LEU A 220 -10.45 -8.90 -0.71
CA LEU A 220 -9.19 -8.15 -0.68
C LEU A 220 -7.98 -9.09 -0.82
N ARG A 221 -7.94 -10.19 -0.08
CA ARG A 221 -6.89 -11.21 -0.16
C ARG A 221 -6.73 -11.74 -1.59
N ALA A 222 -7.85 -12.04 -2.25
CA ALA A 222 -7.85 -12.58 -3.61
C ALA A 222 -7.25 -11.61 -4.65
N THR A 223 -7.23 -10.32 -4.39
CA THR A 223 -6.58 -9.33 -5.27
C THR A 223 -5.04 -9.37 -5.18
N ARG A 224 -4.46 -10.09 -4.19
CA ARG A 224 -3.01 -10.16 -3.95
C ARG A 224 -2.35 -8.77 -3.91
N PRO A 225 -2.85 -7.84 -3.06
CA PRO A 225 -2.46 -6.45 -3.13
C PRO A 225 -1.04 -6.22 -2.61
N PHE A 226 -0.47 -5.06 -2.95
CA PHE A 226 0.61 -4.45 -2.20
C PHE A 226 0.00 -3.54 -1.15
N VAL A 227 0.53 -3.57 0.07
CA VAL A 227 0.05 -2.70 1.15
C VAL A 227 1.11 -1.66 1.48
N ILE A 228 0.72 -0.40 1.44
CA ILE A 228 1.55 0.73 1.86
C ILE A 228 1.05 1.19 3.23
N ILE A 229 1.97 1.35 4.18
CA ILE A 229 1.66 1.85 5.53
C ILE A 229 2.38 3.18 5.71
N ASP A 230 1.62 4.23 5.90
CA ASP A 230 2.15 5.56 6.23
C ASP A 230 2.24 5.74 7.75
N GLU A 231 3.34 6.30 8.24
CA GLU A 231 3.62 6.56 9.66
C GLU A 231 3.51 5.29 10.56
N PRO A 232 4.30 4.24 10.31
CA PRO A 232 4.18 2.94 10.98
C PRO A 232 4.37 3.00 12.51
N HIS A 233 5.09 3.99 13.04
CA HIS A 233 5.27 4.16 14.50
C HIS A 233 3.96 4.48 15.23
N LYS A 234 2.97 5.05 14.57
CA LYS A 234 1.63 5.30 15.13
C LYS A 234 0.81 4.02 15.26
N PHE A 235 1.28 2.94 14.68
CA PHE A 235 0.67 1.61 14.73
C PHE A 235 1.16 0.76 15.91
N SER A 236 2.24 1.15 16.59
CA SER A 236 2.79 0.39 17.73
C SER A 236 1.77 0.22 18.89
N ARG A 237 0.79 1.10 18.98
CA ARG A 237 -0.36 0.96 19.90
C ARG A 237 -1.40 -0.05 19.43
N ASP A 238 -1.33 -0.49 18.16
CA ASP A 238 -2.31 -1.38 17.53
C ASP A 238 -1.59 -2.49 16.75
N GLN A 239 -0.72 -3.25 17.44
CA GLN A 239 -0.08 -4.46 16.88
C GLN A 239 -1.10 -5.40 16.21
N LYS A 240 -2.36 -5.35 16.65
CA LYS A 240 -3.48 -6.10 16.07
C LYS A 240 -3.76 -5.72 14.61
N ALA A 241 -3.67 -4.43 14.23
CA ALA A 241 -3.98 -4.04 12.86
C ALA A 241 -2.92 -4.50 11.86
N PHE A 242 -1.64 -4.54 12.26
CA PHE A 242 -0.58 -5.11 11.43
C PHE A 242 -0.76 -6.62 11.25
N GLY A 243 -1.12 -7.32 12.34
CA GLY A 243 -1.49 -8.74 12.29
C GLY A 243 -2.67 -8.99 11.33
N VAL A 244 -3.71 -8.15 11.38
CA VAL A 244 -4.85 -8.23 10.46
C VAL A 244 -4.43 -8.05 9.00
N ILE A 245 -3.52 -7.12 8.69
CA ILE A 245 -2.99 -6.98 7.33
C ILE A 245 -2.30 -8.26 6.89
N LYS A 246 -1.43 -8.84 7.72
CA LYS A 246 -0.70 -10.07 7.38
C LYS A 246 -1.62 -11.30 7.26
N GLU A 247 -2.53 -11.48 8.18
CA GLU A 247 -3.32 -12.69 8.32
C GLU A 247 -4.59 -12.68 7.46
N GLU A 248 -5.28 -11.54 7.37
CA GLU A 248 -6.55 -11.44 6.67
C GLU A 248 -6.40 -10.98 5.22
N ILE A 249 -5.60 -9.95 4.96
CA ILE A 249 -5.36 -9.46 3.60
C ILE A 249 -4.29 -10.30 2.90
N ASN A 250 -3.28 -10.76 3.64
CA ASN A 250 -2.18 -11.56 3.14
C ASN A 250 -1.56 -11.00 1.85
N PRO A 251 -1.00 -9.77 1.90
CA PRO A 251 -0.46 -9.10 0.72
C PRO A 251 0.86 -9.75 0.26
N GLN A 252 1.23 -9.53 -1.00
CA GLN A 252 2.54 -9.96 -1.51
C GLN A 252 3.69 -9.16 -0.90
N CYS A 253 3.45 -7.87 -0.65
CA CYS A 253 4.44 -6.96 -0.07
C CYS A 253 3.76 -5.93 0.83
N ILE A 254 4.41 -5.62 1.95
CA ILE A 254 4.08 -4.49 2.82
C ILE A 254 5.23 -3.51 2.76
N ILE A 255 4.96 -2.26 2.37
CA ILE A 255 5.94 -1.18 2.29
C ILE A 255 5.57 -0.14 3.34
N ARG A 256 6.46 0.10 4.32
CA ARG A 256 6.21 1.04 5.40
C ARG A 256 7.05 2.30 5.18
N TYR A 257 6.41 3.45 5.20
CA TYR A 257 7.07 4.76 5.08
C TYR A 257 6.99 5.52 6.39
N GLY A 258 8.13 5.83 7.00
CA GLY A 258 8.16 6.52 8.29
C GLY A 258 9.52 7.05 8.68
N ALA A 259 9.56 8.00 9.64
CA ALA A 259 10.80 8.47 10.24
C ALA A 259 11.36 7.46 11.25
N THR A 260 10.46 6.77 11.96
CA THR A 260 10.78 5.75 12.96
C THR A 260 9.94 4.51 12.75
N PHE A 261 10.48 3.36 13.09
CA PHE A 261 9.79 2.07 13.04
C PHE A 261 9.70 1.48 14.44
N PRO A 262 8.61 0.75 14.77
CA PRO A 262 8.55 0.01 16.02
C PRO A 262 9.73 -0.98 16.06
N GLU A 263 10.49 -0.97 17.16
CA GLU A 263 11.49 -1.99 17.39
C GLU A 263 10.79 -3.35 17.46
N THR A 264 11.29 -4.31 16.68
CA THR A 264 10.93 -5.71 16.89
C THR A 264 11.44 -6.10 18.27
N VAL A 265 10.53 -6.29 19.22
CA VAL A 265 10.88 -6.88 20.52
C VAL A 265 11.37 -8.29 20.22
N SER A 266 12.69 -8.43 20.04
CA SER A 266 13.36 -9.72 20.09
C SER A 266 13.03 -10.32 21.46
N GLY A 267 12.33 -11.45 21.46
CA GLY A 267 11.91 -12.12 22.67
C GLY A 267 13.06 -12.26 23.67
N ARG A 268 13.02 -11.49 24.73
CA ARG A 268 13.76 -11.83 25.94
C ARG A 268 13.18 -13.13 26.45
N GLY A 269 13.93 -14.22 26.25
CA GLY A 269 13.70 -15.45 26.96
C GLY A 269 13.59 -15.13 28.44
N LYS A 270 12.47 -15.50 29.03
CA LYS A 270 12.37 -15.60 30.49
C LYS A 270 13.20 -16.81 30.90
N ASN A 271 14.33 -16.56 31.57
CA ASN A 271 14.90 -17.52 32.47
C ASN A 271 14.04 -17.64 33.74
#